data_c0b42e6ce9d72e6ddc5d640e74bfc2b6
#
_entry.id   c0b42e6ce9d72e6ddc5d640e74bfc2b6
#
_cell.length_a   1.000
_cell.length_b   1.000
_cell.length_c   1.000
_cell.angle_alpha   90.00
_cell.angle_beta   90.00
_cell.angle_gamma   90.00
#
_symmetry.space_group_name_H-M   'P 1'
#
loop_
_entity.id
_entity.type
_entity.pdbx_description
1 polymer ?
#
loop_
_entity_poly.entity_id
_entity_poly.type
_entity_poly.pdbx_seq_one_letter_code
_entity_poly.pdbx_strand_id
1 'polypeptide(L)'
;MPIKVSYGNWNTVEVLEDTDNSLLFTMEEPWEIIKPKLSKPPLEIIFNRSMDINNLEKLYQSFKSYLNESITVIGLGGGTSCDSAKYFAWKSYKQDDLKVRLILIPSIISVDAFLCSSIAVRYDNKVNYIGESSPEKILVDYELIKKAPKYLNRAGVSDTISITSALGDWKLAHQEKNEKFDKIVFKKAKTIAKDLMKARDNIRDVTEKGIKALVEGFHREVTLCDNWGNARPEEGSEHFLAYCIESITHNHYIHGQIIGMGILISLYLQKDFAEFSIGEIKQFFKDINLDISQE
;
A
#
# COMPACT_ATOMS: atom_id res chain seq x y z
N MET A 1 -3.06 -0.92 -19.46
CA MET A 1 -4.50 -0.59 -19.28
C MET A 1 -4.66 0.01 -17.90
N PRO A 2 -5.55 0.97 -17.66
CA PRO A 2 -5.77 1.47 -16.30
C PRO A 2 -6.24 0.33 -15.38
N ILE A 3 -5.72 0.29 -14.18
CA ILE A 3 -6.09 -0.72 -13.17
C ILE A 3 -7.58 -0.57 -12.83
N LYS A 4 -8.34 -1.66 -12.89
CA LYS A 4 -9.76 -1.66 -12.58
C LYS A 4 -9.98 -1.85 -11.07
N VAL A 5 -10.32 -0.77 -10.36
CA VAL A 5 -10.72 -0.82 -8.95
C VAL A 5 -12.24 -0.99 -8.86
N SER A 6 -12.69 -2.02 -8.16
CA SER A 6 -14.11 -2.31 -7.92
C SER A 6 -14.41 -2.20 -6.43
N TYR A 7 -15.54 -1.59 -6.08
CA TYR A 7 -15.98 -1.40 -4.69
C TYR A 7 -17.25 -2.20 -4.44
N GLY A 8 -17.38 -2.79 -3.25
CA GLY A 8 -18.58 -3.55 -2.89
C GLY A 8 -18.59 -4.02 -1.45
N ASN A 9 -19.63 -4.77 -1.11
CA ASN A 9 -19.80 -5.41 0.19
C ASN A 9 -19.78 -6.92 -0.01
N TRP A 10 -18.87 -7.62 0.64
CA TRP A 10 -18.64 -9.06 0.51
C TRP A 10 -18.32 -9.53 -0.92
N ASN A 11 -17.90 -8.63 -1.81
CA ASN A 11 -17.50 -8.98 -3.19
C ASN A 11 -16.23 -9.84 -3.23
N THR A 12 -15.48 -9.94 -2.13
CA THR A 12 -14.41 -10.93 -1.93
C THR A 12 -14.95 -12.35 -2.02
N VAL A 13 -16.09 -12.62 -1.38
CA VAL A 13 -16.73 -13.94 -1.40
C VAL A 13 -17.14 -14.31 -2.82
N GLU A 14 -17.82 -13.40 -3.53
CA GLU A 14 -18.24 -13.62 -4.91
C GLU A 14 -17.05 -13.99 -5.82
N VAL A 15 -15.94 -13.24 -5.72
CA VAL A 15 -14.75 -13.52 -6.55
C VAL A 15 -14.09 -14.85 -6.20
N LEU A 16 -13.99 -15.22 -4.92
CA LEU A 16 -13.43 -16.50 -4.52
C LEU A 16 -14.31 -17.69 -4.94
N GLU A 17 -15.66 -17.52 -4.89
CA GLU A 17 -16.60 -18.53 -5.37
C GLU A 17 -16.54 -18.72 -6.90
N ASP A 18 -16.37 -17.62 -7.65
CA ASP A 18 -16.33 -17.62 -9.11
C ASP A 18 -14.97 -18.04 -9.68
N THR A 19 -13.95 -18.24 -8.81
CA THR A 19 -12.59 -18.58 -9.24
C THR A 19 -12.22 -20.00 -8.86
N ASP A 20 -12.45 -20.95 -9.76
CA ASP A 20 -12.24 -22.39 -9.51
C ASP A 20 -10.77 -22.75 -9.23
N ASN A 21 -9.83 -22.15 -9.95
CA ASN A 21 -8.40 -22.43 -9.84
C ASN A 21 -7.67 -21.21 -9.31
N SER A 22 -7.52 -21.10 -7.98
CA SER A 22 -6.82 -19.96 -7.37
C SER A 22 -5.78 -20.38 -6.34
N LEU A 23 -4.64 -19.68 -6.38
CA LEU A 23 -3.67 -19.64 -5.29
C LEU A 23 -3.93 -18.37 -4.47
N LEU A 24 -4.33 -18.54 -3.22
CA LEU A 24 -4.68 -17.45 -2.33
C LEU A 24 -3.52 -17.15 -1.38
N PHE A 25 -2.87 -16.00 -1.55
CA PHE A 25 -1.90 -15.46 -0.58
C PHE A 25 -2.64 -14.63 0.45
N THR A 26 -2.56 -15.03 1.72
CA THR A 26 -3.32 -14.38 2.78
C THR A 26 -2.62 -14.47 4.13
N MET A 27 -3.26 -13.96 5.15
CA MET A 27 -2.97 -14.13 6.57
C MET A 27 -4.17 -14.80 7.25
N GLU A 28 -3.96 -15.30 8.47
CA GLU A 28 -5.01 -16.01 9.20
C GLU A 28 -6.22 -15.10 9.49
N GLU A 29 -5.98 -13.84 9.84
CA GLU A 29 -7.02 -12.90 10.26
C GLU A 29 -8.06 -12.63 9.15
N PRO A 30 -7.71 -12.22 7.92
CA PRO A 30 -8.69 -12.04 6.85
C PRO A 30 -9.29 -13.38 6.39
N TRP A 31 -8.52 -14.46 6.43
CA TRP A 31 -9.01 -15.78 6.04
C TRP A 31 -10.13 -16.27 6.97
N GLU A 32 -9.97 -16.17 8.29
CA GLU A 32 -10.99 -16.60 9.25
C GLU A 32 -12.30 -15.77 9.14
N ILE A 33 -12.23 -14.56 8.58
CA ILE A 33 -13.42 -13.75 8.30
C ILE A 33 -14.16 -14.25 7.04
N ILE A 34 -13.43 -14.66 6.01
CA ILE A 34 -13.99 -15.02 4.70
C ILE A 34 -14.36 -16.50 4.64
N LYS A 35 -13.53 -17.40 5.15
CA LYS A 35 -13.71 -18.86 5.12
C LYS A 35 -15.12 -19.34 5.45
N PRO A 36 -15.81 -18.86 6.53
CA PRO A 36 -17.14 -19.33 6.87
C PRO A 36 -18.23 -18.96 5.86
N LYS A 37 -17.92 -18.09 4.90
CA LYS A 37 -18.85 -17.60 3.88
C LYS A 37 -18.70 -18.28 2.52
N LEU A 38 -17.64 -19.10 2.38
CA LEU A 38 -17.35 -19.81 1.14
C LEU A 38 -18.00 -21.20 1.13
N SER A 39 -18.58 -21.58 0.01
CA SER A 39 -19.08 -22.94 -0.23
C SER A 39 -17.96 -23.90 -0.61
N LYS A 40 -16.89 -23.38 -1.24
CA LYS A 40 -15.69 -24.11 -1.62
C LYS A 40 -14.42 -23.30 -1.33
N PRO A 41 -13.32 -23.94 -0.86
CA PRO A 41 -12.06 -23.23 -0.66
C PRO A 41 -11.36 -22.97 -1.99
N PRO A 42 -10.41 -22.01 -2.04
CA PRO A 42 -9.40 -21.90 -3.10
C PRO A 42 -8.64 -23.21 -3.30
N LEU A 43 -7.97 -23.39 -4.46
CA LEU A 43 -7.15 -24.56 -4.74
C LEU A 43 -6.06 -24.75 -3.69
N GLU A 44 -5.35 -23.67 -3.37
CA GLU A 44 -4.36 -23.62 -2.31
C GLU A 44 -4.44 -22.30 -1.54
N ILE A 45 -4.19 -22.35 -0.25
CA ILE A 45 -4.16 -21.20 0.64
C ILE A 45 -2.75 -21.10 1.23
N ILE A 46 -2.08 -19.99 0.93
CA ILE A 46 -0.69 -19.77 1.26
C ILE A 46 -0.62 -18.66 2.30
N PHE A 47 -0.40 -19.04 3.55
CA PHE A 47 -0.19 -18.08 4.63
C PHE A 47 1.23 -17.55 4.59
N ASN A 48 1.39 -16.24 4.43
CA ASN A 48 2.69 -15.59 4.44
C ASN A 48 2.67 -14.32 5.29
N ARG A 49 3.63 -14.23 6.22
CA ARG A 49 3.83 -13.07 7.09
C ARG A 49 5.17 -12.37 6.86
N SER A 50 5.96 -12.84 5.88
CA SER A 50 7.32 -12.35 5.66
C SER A 50 7.56 -11.99 4.19
N MET A 51 8.05 -10.78 3.97
CA MET A 51 8.53 -10.32 2.66
C MET A 51 10.04 -10.53 2.47
N ASP A 52 10.69 -11.33 3.32
CA ASP A 52 12.08 -11.75 3.09
C ASP A 52 12.20 -12.48 1.75
N ILE A 53 13.16 -12.05 0.93
CA ILE A 53 13.32 -12.58 -0.43
C ILE A 53 13.58 -14.09 -0.48
N ASN A 54 14.32 -14.62 0.51
CA ASN A 54 14.60 -16.07 0.58
C ASN A 54 13.33 -16.85 0.98
N ASN A 55 12.47 -16.26 1.82
CA ASN A 55 11.17 -16.85 2.14
C ASN A 55 10.25 -16.88 0.91
N LEU A 56 10.16 -15.78 0.17
CA LEU A 56 9.36 -15.70 -1.06
C LEU A 56 9.86 -16.69 -2.12
N GLU A 57 11.19 -16.85 -2.26
CA GLU A 57 11.78 -17.82 -3.18
C GLU A 57 11.43 -19.27 -2.78
N LYS A 58 11.51 -19.60 -1.50
CA LYS A 58 11.10 -20.93 -1.00
C LYS A 58 9.62 -21.19 -1.26
N LEU A 59 8.75 -20.22 -1.00
CA LEU A 59 7.32 -20.33 -1.30
C LEU A 59 7.10 -20.53 -2.80
N TYR A 60 7.78 -19.74 -3.65
CA TYR A 60 7.67 -19.91 -5.09
C TYR A 60 8.05 -21.33 -5.53
N GLN A 61 9.20 -21.86 -5.08
CA GLN A 61 9.62 -23.22 -5.44
C GLN A 61 8.64 -24.30 -4.93
N SER A 62 7.98 -24.07 -3.79
CA SER A 62 7.01 -25.03 -3.24
C SER A 62 5.69 -25.07 -4.02
N PHE A 63 5.26 -23.94 -4.58
CA PHE A 63 3.94 -23.82 -5.20
C PHE A 63 3.97 -23.59 -6.71
N LYS A 64 5.14 -23.42 -7.34
CA LYS A 64 5.24 -23.17 -8.80
C LYS A 64 4.61 -24.28 -9.66
N SER A 65 4.52 -25.52 -9.18
CA SER A 65 3.88 -26.64 -9.91
C SER A 65 2.38 -26.45 -10.14
N TYR A 66 1.73 -25.57 -9.36
CA TYR A 66 0.32 -25.20 -9.55
C TYR A 66 0.14 -24.14 -10.64
N LEU A 67 1.22 -23.41 -11.00
CA LEU A 67 1.14 -22.33 -11.97
C LEU A 67 0.91 -22.83 -13.38
N ASN A 68 -0.10 -22.33 -14.03
CA ASN A 68 -0.46 -22.58 -15.44
C ASN A 68 -1.33 -21.42 -15.95
N GLU A 69 -1.66 -21.40 -17.23
CA GLU A 69 -2.43 -20.31 -17.85
C GLU A 69 -3.85 -20.12 -17.28
N SER A 70 -4.42 -21.16 -16.66
CA SER A 70 -5.78 -21.10 -16.08
C SER A 70 -5.79 -20.67 -14.62
N ILE A 71 -4.61 -20.55 -13.97
CA ILE A 71 -4.53 -20.21 -12.55
C ILE A 71 -4.76 -18.72 -12.33
N THR A 72 -5.46 -18.40 -11.25
CA THR A 72 -5.57 -17.04 -10.74
C THR A 72 -4.79 -16.92 -9.44
N VAL A 73 -3.85 -15.98 -9.38
CA VAL A 73 -3.13 -15.64 -8.16
C VAL A 73 -3.88 -14.51 -7.46
N ILE A 74 -4.26 -14.72 -6.21
CA ILE A 74 -5.06 -13.77 -5.43
C ILE A 74 -4.27 -13.36 -4.19
N GLY A 75 -4.10 -12.05 -3.99
CA GLY A 75 -3.56 -11.48 -2.75
C GLY A 75 -4.71 -10.91 -1.90
N LEU A 76 -5.04 -11.57 -0.79
CA LEU A 76 -6.07 -11.16 0.17
C LEU A 76 -5.43 -10.76 1.49
N GLY A 77 -5.32 -9.46 1.77
CA GLY A 77 -4.66 -9.02 3.01
C GLY A 77 -4.15 -7.59 2.94
N GLY A 78 -3.14 -7.29 3.75
CA GLY A 78 -2.37 -6.05 3.67
C GLY A 78 -1.26 -6.12 2.61
N GLY A 79 -0.29 -5.21 2.71
CA GLY A 79 0.85 -5.13 1.77
C GLY A 79 1.56 -6.46 1.56
N THR A 80 1.85 -7.20 2.64
CA THR A 80 2.53 -8.50 2.56
C THR A 80 1.80 -9.51 1.67
N SER A 81 0.48 -9.65 1.80
CA SER A 81 -0.31 -10.57 0.96
C SER A 81 -0.37 -10.11 -0.50
N CYS A 82 -0.55 -8.80 -0.71
CA CYS A 82 -0.57 -8.21 -2.05
C CYS A 82 0.78 -8.37 -2.76
N ASP A 83 1.87 -8.03 -2.08
CA ASP A 83 3.23 -8.15 -2.66
C ASP A 83 3.65 -9.61 -2.86
N SER A 84 3.24 -10.53 -1.98
CA SER A 84 3.46 -11.97 -2.21
C SER A 84 2.79 -12.45 -3.50
N ALA A 85 1.54 -12.08 -3.71
CA ALA A 85 0.80 -12.42 -4.92
C ALA A 85 1.44 -11.78 -6.19
N LYS A 86 1.82 -10.51 -6.10
CA LYS A 86 2.57 -9.82 -7.17
C LYS A 86 3.90 -10.51 -7.47
N TYR A 87 4.63 -10.91 -6.42
CA TYR A 87 5.90 -11.63 -6.58
C TYR A 87 5.71 -12.93 -7.38
N PHE A 88 4.70 -13.72 -7.04
CA PHE A 88 4.40 -14.97 -7.75
C PHE A 88 4.05 -14.71 -9.21
N ALA A 89 3.19 -13.75 -9.51
CA ALA A 89 2.82 -13.41 -10.88
C ALA A 89 4.02 -12.88 -11.69
N TRP A 90 4.85 -12.04 -11.09
CA TRP A 90 6.08 -11.52 -11.71
C TRP A 90 7.10 -12.63 -11.95
N LYS A 91 7.33 -13.48 -10.96
CA LYS A 91 8.34 -14.55 -11.03
C LYS A 91 7.98 -15.60 -12.08
N SER A 92 6.71 -15.98 -12.15
CA SER A 92 6.18 -16.91 -13.16
C SER A 92 6.39 -16.38 -14.58
N TYR A 93 6.10 -15.10 -14.80
CA TYR A 93 6.37 -14.46 -16.09
C TYR A 93 7.88 -14.38 -16.38
N LYS A 94 8.69 -13.99 -15.39
CA LYS A 94 10.13 -13.78 -15.56
C LYS A 94 10.91 -15.08 -15.84
N GLN A 95 10.51 -16.19 -15.20
CA GLN A 95 11.22 -17.47 -15.32
C GLN A 95 10.67 -18.38 -16.41
N ASP A 96 9.34 -18.44 -16.55
CA ASP A 96 8.66 -19.46 -17.34
C ASP A 96 7.85 -18.84 -18.51
N ASP A 97 7.94 -17.52 -18.71
CA ASP A 97 7.12 -16.73 -19.67
C ASP A 97 5.60 -16.97 -19.48
N LEU A 98 5.22 -17.35 -18.26
CA LEU A 98 3.85 -17.70 -17.90
C LEU A 98 3.12 -16.51 -17.31
N LYS A 99 2.14 -15.98 -18.02
CA LYS A 99 1.30 -14.87 -17.56
C LYS A 99 0.07 -15.41 -16.86
N VAL A 100 0.06 -15.31 -15.53
CA VAL A 100 -1.09 -15.66 -14.69
C VAL A 100 -2.00 -14.46 -14.45
N ARG A 101 -3.29 -14.72 -14.16
CA ARG A 101 -4.22 -13.67 -13.71
C ARG A 101 -3.85 -13.26 -12.27
N LEU A 102 -3.84 -11.97 -12.00
CA LEU A 102 -3.58 -11.43 -10.66
C LEU A 102 -4.76 -10.58 -10.19
N ILE A 103 -5.28 -10.90 -9.01
CA ILE A 103 -6.34 -10.14 -8.33
C ILE A 103 -5.82 -9.74 -6.95
N LEU A 104 -5.98 -8.47 -6.59
CA LEU A 104 -5.62 -7.98 -5.26
C LEU A 104 -6.85 -7.51 -4.49
N ILE A 105 -6.94 -7.92 -3.23
CA ILE A 105 -8.07 -7.69 -2.33
C ILE A 105 -7.52 -7.18 -1.00
N PRO A 106 -7.37 -5.86 -0.82
CA PRO A 106 -6.91 -5.34 0.46
C PRO A 106 -7.94 -5.63 1.56
N SER A 107 -7.52 -6.33 2.61
CA SER A 107 -8.33 -6.50 3.83
C SER A 107 -8.11 -5.36 4.84
N ILE A 108 -7.04 -4.62 4.66
CA ILE A 108 -6.71 -3.36 5.34
C ILE A 108 -6.13 -2.40 4.31
N ILE A 109 -6.34 -1.11 4.52
CA ILE A 109 -5.83 -0.04 3.66
C ILE A 109 -4.71 0.73 4.39
N SER A 110 -3.73 -0.01 4.90
CA SER A 110 -2.61 0.52 5.69
C SER A 110 -1.45 1.04 4.84
N VAL A 111 -1.40 0.68 3.56
CA VAL A 111 -0.40 1.08 2.55
C VAL A 111 -1.03 0.98 1.16
N ASP A 112 -0.44 1.66 0.20
CA ASP A 112 -0.86 1.69 -1.22
C ASP A 112 -0.44 0.47 -2.05
N ALA A 113 0.26 -0.50 -1.47
CA ALA A 113 0.90 -1.65 -2.13
C ALA A 113 0.00 -2.43 -3.12
N PHE A 114 -1.32 -2.43 -2.91
CA PHE A 114 -2.27 -3.08 -3.82
C PHE A 114 -2.52 -2.27 -5.12
N LEU A 115 -2.07 -1.02 -5.18
CA LEU A 115 -2.18 -0.13 -6.35
C LEU A 115 -0.83 0.03 -7.07
N CYS A 116 0.29 -0.09 -6.36
CA CYS A 116 1.62 -0.04 -6.93
C CYS A 116 1.94 -1.30 -7.71
N SER A 117 2.54 -1.18 -8.90
CA SER A 117 3.04 -2.34 -9.67
C SER A 117 4.33 -2.91 -9.10
N SER A 118 5.18 -2.11 -8.49
CA SER A 118 6.43 -2.52 -7.86
C SER A 118 6.19 -3.45 -6.67
N ILE A 119 7.14 -4.36 -6.42
CA ILE A 119 7.05 -5.39 -5.40
C ILE A 119 8.05 -5.04 -4.29
N ALA A 120 7.56 -4.73 -3.10
CA ALA A 120 8.40 -4.49 -1.94
C ALA A 120 8.85 -5.83 -1.33
N VAL A 121 10.16 -6.01 -1.20
CA VAL A 121 10.77 -7.17 -0.53
C VAL A 121 11.77 -6.72 0.52
N ARG A 122 12.10 -7.62 1.44
CA ARG A 122 13.15 -7.39 2.41
C ARG A 122 14.37 -8.23 2.07
N TYR A 123 15.50 -7.55 1.96
CA TYR A 123 16.80 -8.17 1.78
C TYR A 123 17.82 -7.42 2.64
N ASP A 124 18.62 -8.15 3.42
CA ASP A 124 19.62 -7.58 4.32
C ASP A 124 19.05 -6.48 5.23
N ASN A 125 17.91 -6.75 5.86
CA ASN A 125 17.14 -5.83 6.73
C ASN A 125 16.75 -4.49 6.08
N LYS A 126 16.72 -4.43 4.76
CA LYS A 126 16.30 -3.25 3.99
C LYS A 126 15.11 -3.56 3.12
N VAL A 127 14.26 -2.56 2.93
CA VAL A 127 13.24 -2.60 1.90
C VAL A 127 13.88 -2.39 0.55
N ASN A 128 13.56 -3.27 -0.40
CA ASN A 128 14.00 -3.19 -1.78
C ASN A 128 12.79 -3.39 -2.69
N TYR A 129 12.75 -2.67 -3.78
CA TYR A 129 11.71 -2.85 -4.79
C TYR A 129 12.26 -3.69 -5.94
N ILE A 130 11.58 -4.80 -6.26
CA ILE A 130 12.01 -5.72 -7.31
C ILE A 130 10.85 -6.02 -8.25
N GLY A 131 11.11 -6.00 -9.55
CA GLY A 131 10.11 -6.36 -10.55
C GLY A 131 8.83 -5.54 -10.49
N GLU A 132 7.93 -5.84 -11.41
CA GLU A 132 6.63 -5.19 -11.51
C GLU A 132 5.56 -6.20 -11.89
N SER A 133 4.40 -6.12 -11.24
CA SER A 133 3.22 -6.90 -11.59
C SER A 133 1.96 -6.10 -11.35
N SER A 134 1.21 -5.86 -12.40
CA SER A 134 -0.04 -5.10 -12.32
C SER A 134 -1.23 -6.07 -12.23
N PRO A 135 -2.14 -5.89 -11.26
CA PRO A 135 -3.33 -6.71 -11.16
C PRO A 135 -4.29 -6.45 -12.31
N GLU A 136 -5.01 -7.49 -12.74
CA GLU A 136 -6.15 -7.36 -13.65
C GLU A 136 -7.31 -6.63 -12.97
N LYS A 137 -7.47 -6.87 -11.65
CA LYS A 137 -8.56 -6.32 -10.85
C LYS A 137 -8.12 -6.09 -9.41
N ILE A 138 -8.56 -4.99 -8.84
CA ILE A 138 -8.50 -4.72 -7.40
C ILE A 138 -9.92 -4.67 -6.86
N LEU A 139 -10.17 -5.40 -5.76
CA LEU A 139 -11.45 -5.38 -5.07
C LEU A 139 -11.31 -4.71 -3.71
N VAL A 140 -12.03 -3.64 -3.52
CA VAL A 140 -12.18 -2.95 -2.23
C VAL A 140 -13.48 -3.42 -1.61
N ASP A 141 -13.37 -4.36 -0.67
CA ASP A 141 -14.50 -4.92 0.06
C ASP A 141 -14.70 -4.15 1.37
N TYR A 142 -15.74 -3.31 1.39
CA TYR A 142 -15.99 -2.45 2.56
C TYR A 142 -16.23 -3.24 3.85
N GLU A 143 -16.97 -4.36 3.76
CA GLU A 143 -17.28 -5.14 4.95
C GLU A 143 -16.06 -5.86 5.51
N LEU A 144 -15.19 -6.35 4.63
CA LEU A 144 -13.93 -6.96 5.04
C LEU A 144 -13.00 -5.92 5.71
N ILE A 145 -12.79 -4.78 5.06
CA ILE A 145 -11.92 -3.71 5.57
C ILE A 145 -12.42 -3.16 6.92
N LYS A 146 -13.73 -3.01 7.10
CA LYS A 146 -14.32 -2.58 8.38
C LYS A 146 -14.11 -3.59 9.52
N LYS A 147 -13.85 -4.88 9.23
CA LYS A 147 -13.54 -5.89 10.25
C LYS A 147 -12.11 -5.78 10.78
N ALA A 148 -11.20 -5.19 10.02
CA ALA A 148 -9.85 -4.97 10.48
C ALA A 148 -9.78 -3.92 11.61
N PRO A 149 -8.75 -3.97 12.47
CA PRO A 149 -8.55 -2.95 13.49
C PRO A 149 -8.49 -1.54 12.87
N LYS A 150 -9.32 -0.63 13.38
CA LYS A 150 -9.44 0.73 12.80
C LYS A 150 -8.12 1.49 12.75
N TYR A 151 -7.23 1.27 13.72
CA TYR A 151 -5.94 1.94 13.77
C TYR A 151 -5.04 1.58 12.57
N LEU A 152 -5.12 0.33 12.07
CA LEU A 152 -4.38 -0.09 10.88
C LEU A 152 -4.89 0.62 9.61
N ASN A 153 -6.21 0.73 9.46
CA ASN A 153 -6.79 1.46 8.33
C ASN A 153 -6.46 2.96 8.38
N ARG A 154 -6.44 3.55 9.57
CA ARG A 154 -6.05 4.96 9.77
C ARG A 154 -4.57 5.19 9.47
N ALA A 155 -3.72 4.23 9.80
CA ALA A 155 -2.28 4.33 9.55
C ALA A 155 -1.96 4.58 8.07
N GLY A 156 -2.71 3.96 7.15
CA GLY A 156 -2.51 4.14 5.72
C GLY A 156 -2.66 5.58 5.22
N VAL A 157 -3.33 6.44 5.99
CA VAL A 157 -3.44 7.86 5.63
C VAL A 157 -2.07 8.52 5.50
N SER A 158 -1.07 8.06 6.26
CA SER A 158 0.25 8.67 6.25
C SER A 158 0.98 8.51 4.93
N ASP A 159 0.72 7.45 4.15
CA ASP A 159 1.30 7.31 2.81
C ASP A 159 0.91 8.51 1.94
N THR A 160 -0.38 8.78 1.77
CA THR A 160 -0.83 9.95 0.98
C THR A 160 -0.49 11.29 1.66
N ILE A 161 -0.50 11.37 3.00
CA ILE A 161 -0.20 12.63 3.71
C ILE A 161 1.32 12.90 3.74
N SER A 162 2.19 11.93 3.43
CA SER A 162 3.63 12.12 3.19
C SER A 162 3.89 13.20 2.13
N ILE A 163 2.98 13.37 1.17
CA ILE A 163 2.99 14.48 0.21
C ILE A 163 3.24 15.83 0.89
N THR A 164 2.72 16.03 2.12
CA THR A 164 2.84 17.31 2.82
C THR A 164 4.29 17.67 3.16
N SER A 165 5.13 16.68 3.46
CA SER A 165 6.58 16.85 3.66
C SER A 165 7.36 16.69 2.36
N ALA A 166 7.01 15.74 1.49
CA ALA A 166 7.68 15.51 0.21
C ALA A 166 7.72 16.78 -0.66
N LEU A 167 6.67 17.60 -0.65
CA LEU A 167 6.62 18.85 -1.41
C LEU A 167 7.65 19.88 -0.93
N GLY A 168 7.90 19.99 0.37
CA GLY A 168 8.95 20.86 0.92
C GLY A 168 10.34 20.38 0.50
N ASP A 169 10.58 19.08 0.61
CA ASP A 169 11.83 18.45 0.19
C ASP A 169 12.08 18.62 -1.32
N TRP A 170 11.04 18.50 -2.14
CA TRP A 170 11.15 18.71 -3.57
C TRP A 170 11.53 20.15 -3.95
N LYS A 171 10.94 21.15 -3.28
CA LYS A 171 11.32 22.55 -3.45
C LYS A 171 12.78 22.78 -3.07
N LEU A 172 13.19 22.25 -1.92
CA LEU A 172 14.57 22.33 -1.44
C LEU A 172 15.55 21.68 -2.42
N ALA A 173 15.25 20.47 -2.88
CA ALA A 173 16.08 19.75 -3.84
C ALA A 173 16.17 20.47 -5.20
N HIS A 174 15.06 21.06 -5.66
CA HIS A 174 15.07 21.89 -6.86
C HIS A 174 15.98 23.11 -6.70
N GLN A 175 15.88 23.82 -5.57
CA GLN A 175 16.68 25.02 -5.31
C GLN A 175 18.18 24.69 -5.15
N GLU A 176 18.52 23.66 -4.38
CA GLU A 176 19.91 23.38 -3.97
C GLU A 176 20.65 22.44 -4.94
N LYS A 177 19.92 21.62 -5.68
CA LYS A 177 20.48 20.56 -6.54
C LYS A 177 20.00 20.62 -7.98
N ASN A 178 19.19 21.62 -8.37
CA ASN A 178 18.57 21.72 -9.70
C ASN A 178 17.76 20.47 -10.06
N GLU A 179 17.18 19.78 -9.09
CA GLU A 179 16.32 18.63 -9.36
C GLU A 179 15.14 19.05 -10.26
N LYS A 180 14.73 18.17 -11.16
CA LYS A 180 13.58 18.42 -12.04
C LYS A 180 12.35 18.77 -11.22
N PHE A 181 11.67 19.85 -11.57
CA PHE A 181 10.48 20.36 -10.88
C PHE A 181 9.39 20.77 -11.88
N ASP A 182 8.15 20.40 -11.58
CA ASP A 182 6.99 20.79 -12.36
C ASP A 182 5.89 21.35 -11.47
N LYS A 183 5.53 22.60 -11.69
CA LYS A 183 4.50 23.31 -10.89
C LYS A 183 3.11 22.68 -10.99
N ILE A 184 2.79 22.02 -12.10
CA ILE A 184 1.47 21.39 -12.30
C ILE A 184 1.41 20.09 -11.50
N VAL A 185 2.46 19.25 -11.57
CA VAL A 185 2.58 18.03 -10.79
C VAL A 185 2.57 18.34 -9.30
N PHE A 186 3.38 19.31 -8.88
CA PHE A 186 3.41 19.79 -7.49
C PHE A 186 2.03 20.22 -6.97
N LYS A 187 1.29 21.01 -7.77
CA LYS A 187 -0.06 21.45 -7.41
C LYS A 187 -1.06 20.28 -7.34
N LYS A 188 -0.93 19.30 -8.25
CA LYS A 188 -1.76 18.09 -8.21
C LYS A 188 -1.50 17.29 -6.93
N ALA A 189 -0.24 17.02 -6.57
CA ALA A 189 0.13 16.36 -5.32
C ALA A 189 -0.46 17.10 -4.11
N LYS A 190 -0.23 18.40 -4.00
CA LYS A 190 -0.80 19.23 -2.92
C LYS A 190 -2.33 19.13 -2.83
N THR A 191 -3.02 19.01 -3.97
CA THR A 191 -4.48 18.87 -4.01
C THR A 191 -4.91 17.50 -3.46
N ILE A 192 -4.17 16.42 -3.76
CA ILE A 192 -4.45 15.07 -3.25
C ILE A 192 -4.44 15.08 -1.71
N ALA A 193 -3.36 15.57 -1.10
CA ALA A 193 -3.26 15.68 0.36
C ALA A 193 -4.41 16.51 0.96
N LYS A 194 -4.71 17.68 0.40
CA LYS A 194 -5.80 18.53 0.87
C LYS A 194 -7.18 17.89 0.77
N ASP A 195 -7.44 17.14 -0.30
CA ASP A 195 -8.71 16.45 -0.49
C ASP A 195 -8.87 15.33 0.52
N LEU A 196 -7.81 14.56 0.79
CA LEU A 196 -7.83 13.53 1.82
C LEU A 196 -8.09 14.11 3.21
N MET A 197 -7.45 15.22 3.56
CA MET A 197 -7.67 15.90 4.85
C MET A 197 -9.11 16.34 5.06
N LYS A 198 -9.87 16.67 4.02
CA LYS A 198 -11.31 16.99 4.11
C LYS A 198 -12.16 15.79 4.53
N ALA A 199 -11.70 14.57 4.27
CA ALA A 199 -12.42 13.33 4.58
C ALA A 199 -12.20 12.83 6.02
N ARG A 200 -11.51 13.60 6.89
CA ARG A 200 -11.03 13.21 8.23
C ARG A 200 -12.04 12.47 9.10
N ASP A 201 -13.30 12.94 9.18
CA ASP A 201 -14.32 12.30 10.03
C ASP A 201 -14.69 10.89 9.51
N ASN A 202 -14.82 10.75 8.20
CA ASN A 202 -15.09 9.46 7.56
C ASN A 202 -13.91 8.49 7.69
N ILE A 203 -12.68 9.00 7.63
CA ILE A 203 -11.44 8.23 7.81
C ILE A 203 -11.32 7.77 9.27
N ARG A 204 -11.52 8.69 10.24
CA ARG A 204 -11.52 8.35 11.67
C ARG A 204 -12.45 7.20 11.98
N ASP A 205 -13.64 7.22 11.42
CA ASP A 205 -14.69 6.25 11.72
C ASP A 205 -14.63 5.00 10.82
N VAL A 206 -13.74 5.01 9.81
CA VAL A 206 -13.55 3.93 8.81
C VAL A 206 -14.87 3.62 8.10
N THR A 207 -15.57 4.68 7.69
CA THR A 207 -16.82 4.53 6.91
C THR A 207 -16.50 4.14 5.45
N GLU A 208 -17.50 3.67 4.70
CA GLU A 208 -17.32 3.40 3.25
C GLU A 208 -16.80 4.63 2.49
N LYS A 209 -17.29 5.83 2.85
CA LYS A 209 -16.81 7.08 2.29
C LYS A 209 -15.33 7.36 2.66
N GLY A 210 -14.94 7.02 3.89
CA GLY A 210 -13.55 7.15 4.35
C GLY A 210 -12.62 6.18 3.66
N ILE A 211 -13.02 4.91 3.56
CA ILE A 211 -12.29 3.86 2.84
C ILE A 211 -12.11 4.28 1.37
N LYS A 212 -13.20 4.69 0.72
CA LYS A 212 -13.16 5.15 -0.67
C LYS A 212 -12.26 6.36 -0.86
N ALA A 213 -12.35 7.36 0.02
CA ALA A 213 -11.51 8.55 -0.06
C ALA A 213 -10.02 8.22 0.05
N LEU A 214 -9.64 7.29 0.96
CA LEU A 214 -8.25 6.88 1.12
C LEU A 214 -7.75 6.08 -0.10
N VAL A 215 -8.53 5.11 -0.58
CA VAL A 215 -8.17 4.33 -1.78
C VAL A 215 -8.07 5.23 -3.02
N GLU A 216 -8.95 6.21 -3.17
CA GLU A 216 -8.85 7.20 -4.26
C GLU A 216 -7.64 8.14 -4.07
N GLY A 217 -7.26 8.45 -2.84
CA GLY A 217 -6.02 9.15 -2.50
C GLY A 217 -4.81 8.38 -3.01
N PHE A 218 -4.66 7.13 -2.58
CA PHE A 218 -3.62 6.20 -3.04
C PHE A 218 -3.57 6.08 -4.57
N HIS A 219 -4.72 5.86 -5.22
CA HIS A 219 -4.75 5.71 -6.67
C HIS A 219 -4.29 6.97 -7.41
N ARG A 220 -4.63 8.15 -6.89
CA ARG A 220 -4.22 9.43 -7.48
C ARG A 220 -2.73 9.70 -7.30
N GLU A 221 -2.15 9.39 -6.13
CA GLU A 221 -0.71 9.61 -5.89
C GLU A 221 0.14 8.62 -6.68
N VAL A 222 -0.20 7.30 -6.67
CA VAL A 222 0.47 6.28 -7.48
C VAL A 222 0.45 6.67 -8.95
N THR A 223 -0.72 7.03 -9.49
CA THR A 223 -0.84 7.51 -10.88
C THR A 223 0.01 8.76 -11.15
N LEU A 224 0.11 9.66 -10.17
CA LEU A 224 0.92 10.87 -10.31
C LEU A 224 2.41 10.54 -10.33
N CYS A 225 2.87 9.64 -9.46
CA CYS A 225 4.25 9.17 -9.38
C CYS A 225 4.66 8.38 -10.62
N ASP A 226 3.82 7.46 -11.10
CA ASP A 226 4.03 6.71 -12.35
C ASP A 226 4.21 7.65 -13.54
N ASN A 227 3.33 8.66 -13.69
CA ASN A 227 3.44 9.64 -14.77
C ASN A 227 4.65 10.57 -14.62
N TRP A 228 5.12 10.81 -13.40
CA TRP A 228 6.33 11.59 -13.14
C TRP A 228 7.60 10.78 -13.39
N GLY A 229 7.54 9.47 -13.17
CA GLY A 229 8.63 8.51 -13.34
C GLY A 229 9.43 8.20 -12.09
N ASN A 230 9.00 8.68 -10.92
CA ASN A 230 9.50 8.30 -9.60
C ASN A 230 8.55 8.79 -8.50
N ALA A 231 8.83 8.41 -7.24
CA ALA A 231 7.99 8.72 -6.08
C ALA A 231 8.12 10.17 -5.54
N ARG A 232 8.94 11.03 -6.15
CA ARG A 232 9.20 12.39 -5.65
C ARG A 232 7.94 13.23 -5.36
N PRO A 233 6.82 13.13 -6.10
CA PRO A 233 5.61 13.87 -5.78
C PRO A 233 4.96 13.48 -4.44
N GLU A 234 5.32 12.31 -3.88
CA GLU A 234 4.70 11.72 -2.71
C GLU A 234 5.70 11.39 -1.61
N GLU A 235 6.89 10.86 -1.94
CA GLU A 235 7.91 10.47 -0.98
C GLU A 235 9.02 11.53 -0.83
N GLY A 236 9.40 11.76 0.43
CA GLY A 236 10.49 12.66 0.80
C GLY A 236 11.35 12.07 1.93
N SER A 237 11.87 12.94 2.79
CA SER A 237 12.73 12.56 3.90
C SER A 237 12.02 11.73 4.99
N GLU A 238 10.69 11.79 5.09
CA GLU A 238 9.90 10.98 6.02
C GLU A 238 10.03 9.48 5.75
N HIS A 239 9.99 9.05 4.48
CA HIS A 239 10.19 7.65 4.10
C HIS A 239 11.63 7.20 4.32
N PHE A 240 12.61 8.03 3.94
CA PHE A 240 14.02 7.72 4.20
C PHE A 240 14.30 7.57 5.70
N LEU A 241 13.70 8.42 6.54
CA LEU A 241 13.81 8.31 7.99
C LEU A 241 13.22 6.99 8.49
N ALA A 242 12.04 6.61 8.01
CA ALA A 242 11.42 5.34 8.36
C ALA A 242 12.28 4.13 7.98
N TYR A 243 12.80 4.09 6.76
CA TYR A 243 13.70 3.02 6.30
C TYR A 243 15.01 2.97 7.10
N CYS A 244 15.58 4.13 7.47
CA CYS A 244 16.76 4.18 8.33
C CYS A 244 16.48 3.63 9.72
N ILE A 245 15.37 4.01 10.35
CA ILE A 245 14.98 3.53 11.67
C ILE A 245 14.79 2.01 11.65
N GLU A 246 14.03 1.47 10.71
CA GLU A 246 13.84 0.02 10.58
C GLU A 246 15.18 -0.72 10.36
N SER A 247 16.06 -0.17 9.51
CA SER A 247 17.36 -0.77 9.23
C SER A 247 18.29 -0.78 10.45
N ILE A 248 18.25 0.26 11.30
CA ILE A 248 19.12 0.39 12.48
C ILE A 248 18.57 -0.42 13.65
N THR A 249 17.25 -0.38 13.86
CA THR A 249 16.61 -1.06 15.00
C THR A 249 16.34 -2.54 14.76
N HIS A 250 16.36 -2.97 13.50
CA HIS A 250 15.94 -4.31 13.05
C HIS A 250 14.51 -4.67 13.46
N ASN A 251 13.68 -3.66 13.75
CA ASN A 251 12.27 -3.79 14.08
C ASN A 251 11.38 -3.42 12.90
N HIS A 252 10.21 -4.03 12.84
CA HIS A 252 9.15 -3.67 11.90
C HIS A 252 8.09 -2.87 12.62
N TYR A 253 7.87 -1.67 12.14
CA TYR A 253 6.85 -0.77 12.65
C TYR A 253 5.61 -0.79 11.75
N ILE A 254 4.48 -0.31 12.26
CA ILE A 254 3.33 -0.03 11.41
C ILE A 254 3.72 1.12 10.49
N HIS A 255 3.81 0.85 9.18
CA HIS A 255 4.38 1.78 8.20
C HIS A 255 3.80 3.20 8.32
N GLY A 256 2.49 3.34 8.30
CA GLY A 256 1.87 4.66 8.39
C GLY A 256 2.09 5.38 9.72
N GLN A 257 2.37 4.69 10.83
CA GLN A 257 2.72 5.34 12.09
C GLN A 257 4.13 5.93 12.04
N ILE A 258 5.11 5.16 11.54
CA ILE A 258 6.49 5.63 11.43
C ILE A 258 6.62 6.73 10.37
N ILE A 259 5.88 6.64 9.26
CA ILE A 259 5.79 7.71 8.25
C ILE A 259 5.15 8.97 8.88
N GLY A 260 4.05 8.83 9.62
CA GLY A 260 3.41 9.96 10.30
C GLY A 260 4.33 10.71 11.25
N MET A 261 5.17 9.99 12.00
CA MET A 261 6.24 10.58 12.82
C MET A 261 7.27 11.29 11.93
N GLY A 262 7.72 10.63 10.87
CA GLY A 262 8.68 11.16 9.90
C GLY A 262 8.19 12.48 9.26
N ILE A 263 6.90 12.55 8.89
CA ILE A 263 6.27 13.77 8.34
C ILE A 263 6.43 14.95 9.30
N LEU A 264 6.12 14.77 10.59
CA LEU A 264 6.24 15.87 11.56
C LEU A 264 7.69 16.31 11.76
N ILE A 265 8.65 15.38 11.75
CA ILE A 265 10.08 15.70 11.84
C ILE A 265 10.52 16.46 10.58
N SER A 266 10.16 15.98 9.40
CA SER A 266 10.50 16.61 8.12
C SER A 266 9.94 18.04 8.01
N LEU A 267 8.66 18.24 8.34
CA LEU A 267 8.05 19.57 8.35
C LEU A 267 8.74 20.52 9.31
N TYR A 268 9.18 20.03 10.48
CA TYR A 268 9.94 20.85 11.44
C TYR A 268 11.29 21.30 10.87
N LEU A 269 11.99 20.41 10.18
CA LEU A 269 13.31 20.67 9.61
C LEU A 269 13.26 21.54 8.35
N GLN A 270 12.18 21.47 7.57
CA GLN A 270 12.01 22.22 6.31
C GLN A 270 11.82 23.73 6.50
N LYS A 271 11.36 24.18 7.66
CA LYS A 271 11.16 25.61 7.95
C LYS A 271 10.34 26.31 6.86
N ASP A 272 10.96 27.29 6.18
CA ASP A 272 10.30 28.12 5.14
C ASP A 272 9.98 27.34 3.84
N PHE A 273 10.53 26.15 3.65
CA PHE A 273 10.21 25.29 2.51
C PHE A 273 8.92 24.49 2.72
N ALA A 274 8.47 24.33 3.97
CA ALA A 274 7.27 23.57 4.28
C ALA A 274 6.02 24.17 3.59
N GLU A 275 5.28 23.32 2.88
CA GLU A 275 4.03 23.68 2.19
C GLU A 275 2.78 23.58 3.08
N PHE A 276 2.92 22.88 4.19
CA PHE A 276 1.90 22.71 5.22
C PHE A 276 2.51 23.02 6.59
N SER A 277 1.71 23.56 7.48
CA SER A 277 2.21 23.79 8.84
C SER A 277 2.21 22.49 9.65
N ILE A 278 3.24 22.32 10.48
CA ILE A 278 3.32 21.17 11.40
C ILE A 278 2.09 21.11 12.34
N GLY A 279 1.56 22.28 12.74
CA GLY A 279 0.36 22.37 13.56
C GLY A 279 -0.89 21.84 12.87
N GLU A 280 -1.06 22.13 11.58
CA GLU A 280 -2.17 21.64 10.75
C GLU A 280 -2.13 20.10 10.64
N ILE A 281 -0.96 19.53 10.33
CA ILE A 281 -0.81 18.08 10.17
C ILE A 281 -0.96 17.35 11.52
N LYS A 282 -0.39 17.91 12.59
CA LYS A 282 -0.54 17.37 13.95
C LYS A 282 -2.01 17.36 14.40
N GLN A 283 -2.76 18.41 14.08
CA GLN A 283 -4.19 18.46 14.37
C GLN A 283 -4.97 17.45 13.53
N PHE A 284 -4.63 17.31 12.24
CA PHE A 284 -5.26 16.31 11.37
C PHE A 284 -5.03 14.88 11.89
N PHE A 285 -3.82 14.51 12.28
CA PHE A 285 -3.54 13.19 12.87
C PHE A 285 -4.35 12.94 14.14
N LYS A 286 -4.47 13.97 14.99
CA LYS A 286 -5.33 13.92 16.19
C LYS A 286 -6.80 13.73 15.82
N ASP A 287 -7.30 14.46 14.84
CA ASP A 287 -8.71 14.42 14.41
C ASP A 287 -9.11 13.03 13.88
N ILE A 288 -8.19 12.32 13.23
CA ILE A 288 -8.42 10.96 12.74
C ILE A 288 -8.06 9.86 13.75
N ASN A 289 -7.62 10.22 14.96
CA ASN A 289 -7.10 9.29 15.96
C ASN A 289 -5.96 8.39 15.41
N LEU A 290 -5.04 8.99 14.67
CA LEU A 290 -3.80 8.32 14.27
C LEU A 290 -2.80 8.46 15.42
N ASP A 291 -2.43 7.34 16.00
CA ASP A 291 -1.32 7.26 16.95
C ASP A 291 -0.01 7.10 16.18
N ILE A 292 0.90 8.04 16.39
CA ILE A 292 2.25 8.06 15.81
C ILE A 292 3.33 7.79 16.85
N SER A 293 2.94 7.46 18.10
CA SER A 293 3.90 7.00 19.11
C SER A 293 4.39 5.59 18.75
N GLN A 294 5.66 5.35 18.98
CA GLN A 294 6.28 4.04 18.79
C GLN A 294 6.58 3.49 20.19
N GLU A 295 5.57 2.90 20.85
CA GLU A 295 5.75 2.18 22.12
C GLU A 295 6.19 0.75 21.88
#